data_683137ddf24db13301b10ee4c015d663
#
_entry.id   683137ddf24db13301b10ee4c015d663
#
_cell.length_a   1.000
_cell.length_b   1.000
_cell.length_c   1.000
_cell.angle_alpha   90.00
_cell.angle_beta   90.00
_cell.angle_gamma   90.00
#
_symmetry.space_group_name_H-M   'P 1'
#
loop_
_entity.id
_entity.type
_entity.pdbx_description
1 polymer ?
#
loop_
_entity_poly.entity_id
_entity_poly.type
_entity_poly.pdbx_seq_one_letter_code
_entity_poly.pdbx_strand_id
1 'polypeptide(L)'
;MVWLGGKNRRSSRALEKIIFGPINSFLSLLVEKTRISKRIFDIFGRVLPVPQAIVRGVPIKIILPLNQVGVYNTFKNWEKREPEVLDWIDGFEQGCIFFDVGASFGTETLYAALKNEGPKKIVSFDLDLESSFNLAYNISLNNITNVEQYFLALSDKLSLISYKCVTQYYYIKGRKQYDNVTYKTLSISMDQFINMTHIVPDYIKIDVDGAEESIISGMTETVQNKKLRSVVIEVSDKSEPVISNFFQKAGFRIDFERALTTDGISYKNIIFTRK
;
A
#
# COMPACT_ATOMS: atom_id res chain seq x y z
N MET A 1 -15.72 -4.61 3.82
CA MET A 1 -16.70 -3.50 3.63
C MET A 1 -18.12 -4.03 3.87
N VAL A 2 -18.73 -3.70 5.00
CA VAL A 2 -20.12 -4.12 5.27
C VAL A 2 -21.06 -3.26 4.44
N TRP A 3 -21.68 -3.86 3.45
CA TRP A 3 -22.69 -3.25 2.61
C TRP A 3 -24.00 -3.20 3.38
N LEU A 4 -24.33 -2.08 4.01
CA LEU A 4 -25.65 -1.83 4.59
C LEU A 4 -26.64 -1.50 3.47
N GLY A 5 -27.69 -2.29 3.46
CA GLY A 5 -28.71 -2.42 2.43
C GLY A 5 -29.31 -1.12 1.87
N GLY A 6 -29.72 -1.23 0.63
CA GLY A 6 -30.14 -0.17 -0.31
C GLY A 6 -31.42 0.61 -0.02
N LYS A 7 -31.98 0.63 1.20
CA LYS A 7 -33.23 1.37 1.46
C LYS A 7 -33.06 2.75 2.13
N ASN A 8 -31.91 3.06 2.75
CA ASN A 8 -31.70 4.36 3.43
C ASN A 8 -30.85 5.38 2.63
N ARG A 9 -30.47 5.07 1.40
CA ARG A 9 -29.57 5.96 0.62
C ARG A 9 -30.25 7.24 0.09
N ARG A 10 -31.58 7.27 -0.07
CA ARG A 10 -32.27 8.48 -0.57
C ARG A 10 -32.43 9.54 0.52
N SER A 11 -32.63 9.14 1.76
CA SER A 11 -32.77 10.06 2.89
C SER A 11 -31.43 10.68 3.33
N SER A 12 -30.33 9.90 3.32
CA SER A 12 -29.01 10.43 3.65
C SER A 12 -28.51 11.44 2.60
N ARG A 13 -28.77 11.20 1.32
CA ARG A 13 -28.42 12.14 0.24
C ARG A 13 -29.20 13.46 0.29
N ALA A 14 -30.45 13.43 0.74
CA ALA A 14 -31.23 14.64 0.95
C ALA A 14 -30.70 15.45 2.14
N LEU A 15 -30.36 14.79 3.24
CA LEU A 15 -29.73 15.41 4.40
C LEU A 15 -28.35 15.98 4.10
N GLU A 16 -27.52 15.25 3.38
CA GLU A 16 -26.19 15.73 2.92
C GLU A 16 -26.34 17.00 2.06
N LYS A 17 -27.29 17.04 1.12
CA LYS A 17 -27.54 18.23 0.29
C LYS A 17 -28.04 19.42 1.10
N ILE A 18 -28.88 19.18 2.11
CA ILE A 18 -29.46 20.24 2.94
C ILE A 18 -28.43 20.81 3.92
N ILE A 19 -27.58 19.96 4.50
CA ILE A 19 -26.60 20.38 5.52
C ILE A 19 -25.33 20.91 4.88
N PHE A 20 -24.77 20.17 3.91
CA PHE A 20 -23.47 20.50 3.31
C PHE A 20 -23.52 21.37 2.07
N GLY A 21 -24.67 21.43 1.36
CA GLY A 21 -24.82 22.28 0.20
C GLY A 21 -24.60 23.78 0.47
N PRO A 22 -25.24 24.37 1.49
CA PRO A 22 -25.00 25.75 1.88
C PRO A 22 -23.60 26.00 2.41
N ILE A 23 -23.04 25.04 3.17
CA ILE A 23 -21.66 25.14 3.73
C ILE A 23 -20.64 25.11 2.59
N ASN A 24 -20.79 24.23 1.62
CA ASN A 24 -19.90 24.17 0.45
C ASN A 24 -20.00 25.42 -0.42
N SER A 25 -21.20 25.97 -0.61
CA SER A 25 -21.40 27.22 -1.34
C SER A 25 -20.81 28.41 -0.61
N PHE A 26 -20.91 28.44 0.71
CA PHE A 26 -20.31 29.46 1.55
C PHE A 26 -18.76 29.33 1.59
N LEU A 27 -18.24 28.12 1.68
CA LEU A 27 -16.80 27.86 1.64
C LEU A 27 -16.21 28.20 0.26
N SER A 28 -16.86 27.86 -0.85
CA SER A 28 -16.41 28.25 -2.18
C SER A 28 -16.44 29.76 -2.38
N LEU A 29 -17.44 30.46 -1.84
CA LEU A 29 -17.52 31.92 -1.90
C LEU A 29 -16.41 32.60 -1.07
N LEU A 30 -16.07 32.02 0.09
CA LEU A 30 -14.94 32.44 0.91
C LEU A 30 -13.59 32.19 0.23
N VAL A 31 -13.44 31.04 -0.45
CA VAL A 31 -12.21 30.68 -1.18
C VAL A 31 -11.99 31.58 -2.38
N GLU A 32 -13.06 31.93 -3.12
CA GLU A 32 -12.96 32.71 -4.35
C GLU A 32 -12.76 34.21 -4.10
N LYS A 33 -13.28 34.76 -2.99
CA LYS A 33 -13.38 36.22 -2.81
C LYS A 33 -12.42 36.84 -1.78
N THR A 34 -11.70 36.03 -0.98
CA THR A 34 -10.88 36.66 0.07
C THR A 34 -9.51 36.00 0.28
N ARG A 35 -8.47 36.86 0.48
CA ARG A 35 -7.15 36.43 0.99
C ARG A 35 -7.23 35.77 2.39
N ILE A 36 -8.38 35.80 3.04
CA ILE A 36 -8.69 35.20 4.32
C ILE A 36 -8.76 33.67 4.20
N SER A 37 -9.21 33.16 3.06
CA SER A 37 -9.33 31.72 2.83
C SER A 37 -8.02 30.97 3.02
N LYS A 38 -6.92 31.48 2.45
CA LYS A 38 -5.60 30.84 2.59
C LYS A 38 -5.18 30.75 4.05
N ARG A 39 -5.39 31.80 4.83
CA ARG A 39 -5.07 31.82 6.28
C ARG A 39 -5.97 30.88 7.09
N ILE A 40 -7.24 30.77 6.74
CA ILE A 40 -8.17 29.84 7.40
C ILE A 40 -7.75 28.38 7.10
N PHE A 41 -7.43 28.04 5.85
CA PHE A 41 -6.93 26.71 5.50
C PHE A 41 -5.58 26.41 6.14
N ASP A 42 -4.67 27.38 6.20
CA ASP A 42 -3.39 27.23 6.91
C ASP A 42 -3.60 27.01 8.42
N ILE A 43 -4.57 27.68 9.04
CA ILE A 43 -4.91 27.48 10.44
C ILE A 43 -5.56 26.11 10.65
N PHE A 44 -6.52 25.71 9.81
CA PHE A 44 -7.15 24.40 9.92
C PHE A 44 -6.12 23.28 9.72
N GLY A 45 -5.22 23.39 8.75
CA GLY A 45 -4.14 22.43 8.52
C GLY A 45 -3.16 22.30 9.70
N ARG A 46 -3.01 23.36 10.52
CA ARG A 46 -2.14 23.35 11.71
C ARG A 46 -2.86 22.88 12.98
N VAL A 47 -4.18 23.02 13.04
CA VAL A 47 -4.98 22.74 14.25
C VAL A 47 -5.62 21.37 14.23
N LEU A 48 -5.88 20.81 13.03
CA LEU A 48 -6.42 19.46 12.94
C LEU A 48 -5.36 18.43 13.37
N PRO A 49 -5.71 17.56 14.33
CA PRO A 49 -4.78 16.52 14.76
C PRO A 49 -4.51 15.56 13.59
N VAL A 50 -3.24 15.23 13.39
CA VAL A 50 -2.86 14.19 12.43
C VAL A 50 -3.40 12.85 12.96
N PRO A 51 -4.23 12.14 12.20
CA PRO A 51 -4.73 10.83 12.61
C PRO A 51 -3.59 9.86 12.89
N GLN A 52 -3.74 9.08 13.95
CA GLN A 52 -2.76 8.09 14.37
C GLN A 52 -3.46 6.75 14.59
N ALA A 53 -2.93 5.70 13.98
CA ALA A 53 -3.27 4.33 14.30
C ALA A 53 -2.21 3.74 15.23
N ILE A 54 -2.61 2.81 16.09
CA ILE A 54 -1.68 2.03 16.91
C ILE A 54 -1.74 0.60 16.39
N VAL A 55 -0.60 0.10 15.92
CA VAL A 55 -0.44 -1.27 15.42
C VAL A 55 0.58 -1.97 16.31
N ARG A 56 0.15 -2.97 17.05
CA ARG A 56 1.01 -3.70 18.04
C ARG A 56 1.80 -2.76 18.95
N GLY A 57 1.17 -1.70 19.40
CA GLY A 57 1.81 -0.69 20.25
C GLY A 57 2.65 0.34 19.51
N VAL A 58 2.87 0.18 18.20
CA VAL A 58 3.60 1.15 17.36
C VAL A 58 2.65 2.25 16.90
N PRO A 59 2.87 3.53 17.27
CA PRO A 59 2.07 4.64 16.81
C PRO A 59 2.47 5.05 15.40
N ILE A 60 1.52 5.01 14.47
CA ILE A 60 1.71 5.36 13.05
C ILE A 60 0.83 6.55 12.71
N LYS A 61 1.42 7.69 12.38
CA LYS A 61 0.70 8.86 11.87
C LYS A 61 0.37 8.64 10.40
N ILE A 62 -0.86 8.97 10.02
CA ILE A 62 -1.38 8.69 8.69
C ILE A 62 -2.03 9.93 8.13
N ILE A 63 -1.67 10.29 6.90
CA ILE A 63 -2.45 11.27 6.17
C ILE A 63 -3.80 10.66 5.80
N LEU A 64 -4.85 11.37 6.08
CA LEU A 64 -6.18 11.02 5.58
C LEU A 64 -6.50 11.95 4.42
N PRO A 65 -6.42 11.48 3.19
CA PRO A 65 -7.10 12.16 2.11
C PRO A 65 -8.57 12.30 2.51
N LEU A 66 -9.13 13.49 2.40
CA LEU A 66 -10.48 13.84 2.91
C LEU A 66 -11.61 12.88 2.46
N ASN A 67 -11.35 12.00 1.53
CA ASN A 67 -12.28 11.05 0.90
C ASN A 67 -11.94 9.58 1.20
N GLN A 68 -10.86 9.28 1.93
CA GLN A 68 -10.39 7.90 2.12
C GLN A 68 -10.34 7.49 3.60
N VAL A 69 -11.48 7.60 4.28
CA VAL A 69 -11.65 7.04 5.63
C VAL A 69 -11.32 5.53 5.65
N GLY A 70 -11.42 4.86 4.49
CA GLY A 70 -11.05 3.47 4.31
C GLY A 70 -9.59 3.19 4.64
N VAL A 71 -8.67 4.07 4.27
CA VAL A 71 -7.22 3.94 4.56
C VAL A 71 -6.97 3.91 6.06
N TYR A 72 -7.58 4.85 6.82
CA TYR A 72 -7.47 4.84 8.28
C TYR A 72 -8.00 3.55 8.91
N ASN A 73 -9.15 3.07 8.42
CA ASN A 73 -9.73 1.83 8.91
C ASN A 73 -8.85 0.61 8.59
N THR A 74 -8.14 0.62 7.47
CA THR A 74 -7.16 -0.42 7.13
C THR A 74 -6.05 -0.45 8.17
N PHE A 75 -5.39 0.65 8.45
CA PHE A 75 -4.34 0.72 9.48
C PHE A 75 -4.87 0.35 10.87
N LYS A 76 -6.03 0.87 11.27
CA LYS A 76 -6.62 0.61 12.58
C LYS A 76 -6.98 -0.87 12.81
N ASN A 77 -7.35 -1.58 11.76
CA ASN A 77 -7.82 -2.97 11.85
C ASN A 77 -6.78 -3.96 11.33
N TRP A 78 -5.58 -3.53 10.98
CA TRP A 78 -4.61 -4.36 10.29
C TRP A 78 -4.15 -5.56 11.11
N GLU A 79 -3.95 -5.42 12.42
CA GLU A 79 -3.65 -6.55 13.31
C GLU A 79 -4.66 -7.71 13.21
N LYS A 80 -5.90 -7.40 12.81
CA LYS A 80 -6.94 -8.42 12.61
C LYS A 80 -7.03 -8.89 11.17
N ARG A 81 -6.63 -8.04 10.24
CA ARG A 81 -6.74 -8.30 8.82
C ARG A 81 -5.63 -9.22 8.34
N GLU A 82 -4.40 -8.92 8.67
CA GLU A 82 -3.20 -9.62 8.22
C GLU A 82 -2.18 -9.83 9.36
N PRO A 83 -2.60 -10.54 10.45
CA PRO A 83 -1.73 -10.79 11.59
C PRO A 83 -0.47 -11.58 11.22
N GLU A 84 -0.56 -12.48 10.23
CA GLU A 84 0.55 -13.29 9.74
C GLU A 84 1.66 -12.45 9.10
N VAL A 85 1.29 -11.38 8.39
CA VAL A 85 2.28 -10.47 7.79
C VAL A 85 2.98 -9.67 8.89
N LEU A 86 2.25 -9.24 9.91
CA LEU A 86 2.84 -8.58 11.08
C LEU A 86 3.76 -9.51 11.87
N ASP A 87 3.34 -10.79 12.09
CA ASP A 87 4.18 -11.79 12.76
C ASP A 87 5.48 -12.02 11.98
N TRP A 88 5.38 -12.08 10.66
CA TRP A 88 6.53 -12.22 9.77
C TRP A 88 7.49 -11.02 9.86
N ILE A 89 6.95 -9.78 9.84
CA ILE A 89 7.76 -8.57 10.01
C ILE A 89 8.42 -8.52 11.40
N ASP A 90 7.71 -8.97 12.44
CA ASP A 90 8.24 -9.01 13.81
C ASP A 90 9.41 -10.00 13.94
N GLY A 91 9.43 -11.03 13.11
CA GLY A 91 10.52 -12.01 13.02
C GLY A 91 11.75 -11.54 12.23
N PHE A 92 11.77 -10.33 11.70
CA PHE A 92 12.93 -9.83 10.95
C PHE A 92 14.18 -9.71 11.82
N GLU A 93 15.32 -10.12 11.26
CA GLU A 93 16.60 -9.84 11.91
C GLU A 93 16.91 -8.35 11.91
N GLN A 94 17.47 -7.88 13.00
CA GLN A 94 17.88 -6.49 13.15
C GLN A 94 18.87 -6.09 12.05
N GLY A 95 18.66 -4.92 11.47
CA GLY A 95 19.56 -4.37 10.45
C GLY A 95 19.42 -5.05 9.07
N CYS A 96 18.39 -5.84 8.83
CA CYS A 96 18.07 -6.43 7.54
C CYS A 96 17.70 -5.37 6.48
N ILE A 97 17.53 -5.81 5.24
CA ILE A 97 16.97 -5.04 4.13
C ILE A 97 15.64 -5.67 3.74
N PHE A 98 14.60 -4.88 3.76
CA PHE A 98 13.24 -5.28 3.41
C PHE A 98 12.79 -4.62 2.11
N PHE A 99 12.24 -5.41 1.17
CA PHE A 99 11.59 -4.93 -0.05
C PHE A 99 10.07 -5.12 0.09
N ASP A 100 9.33 -4.03 -0.05
CA ASP A 100 7.87 -3.98 0.00
C ASP A 100 7.34 -3.68 -1.40
N VAL A 101 6.87 -4.71 -2.11
CA VAL A 101 6.41 -4.63 -3.50
C VAL A 101 4.89 -4.60 -3.52
N GLY A 102 4.33 -3.50 -4.02
CA GLY A 102 2.93 -3.16 -3.85
C GLY A 102 2.69 -2.49 -2.50
N ALA A 103 3.54 -1.52 -2.16
CA ALA A 103 3.54 -0.90 -0.82
C ALA A 103 2.27 -0.10 -0.52
N SER A 104 1.49 0.27 -1.53
CA SER A 104 0.24 1.02 -1.39
C SER A 104 0.40 2.26 -0.51
N PHE A 105 -0.44 2.43 0.50
CA PHE A 105 -0.35 3.54 1.47
C PHE A 105 0.72 3.32 2.55
N GLY A 106 1.41 2.17 2.55
CA GLY A 106 2.56 1.88 3.39
C GLY A 106 2.25 1.15 4.69
N THR A 107 1.27 0.28 4.75
CA THR A 107 1.00 -0.49 5.98
C THR A 107 2.24 -1.21 6.48
N GLU A 108 2.84 -2.06 5.67
CA GLU A 108 4.02 -2.86 5.99
C GLU A 108 5.28 -1.99 6.10
N THR A 109 5.48 -1.10 5.14
CA THR A 109 6.62 -0.17 5.12
C THR A 109 6.70 0.65 6.41
N LEU A 110 5.59 1.29 6.82
CA LEU A 110 5.57 2.16 8.00
C LEU A 110 5.73 1.37 9.29
N TYR A 111 5.06 0.22 9.42
CA TYR A 111 5.20 -0.62 10.59
C TYR A 111 6.63 -1.14 10.74
N ALA A 112 7.20 -1.70 9.67
CA ALA A 112 8.58 -2.21 9.68
C ALA A 112 9.61 -1.11 9.98
N ALA A 113 9.36 0.13 9.51
CA ALA A 113 10.25 1.27 9.74
C ALA A 113 10.20 1.82 11.17
N LEU A 114 9.03 1.73 11.83
CA LEU A 114 8.78 2.36 13.13
C LEU A 114 8.89 1.39 14.30
N LYS A 115 8.84 0.07 14.06
CA LYS A 115 9.05 -0.93 15.11
C LYS A 115 10.46 -0.85 15.67
N ASN A 116 10.62 -1.23 16.94
CA ASN A 116 11.94 -1.35 17.56
C ASN A 116 12.77 -2.44 16.85
N GLU A 117 14.07 -2.19 16.67
CA GLU A 117 15.00 -3.13 16.05
C GLU A 117 14.60 -3.56 14.63
N GLY A 118 14.02 -2.62 13.87
CA GLY A 118 13.57 -2.84 12.50
C GLY A 118 14.71 -2.92 11.46
N PRO A 119 14.32 -2.98 10.17
CA PRO A 119 15.25 -2.96 9.05
C PRO A 119 16.12 -1.69 9.04
N LYS A 120 17.41 -1.84 8.67
CA LYS A 120 18.28 -0.69 8.42
C LYS A 120 17.89 0.07 7.15
N LYS A 121 17.27 -0.62 6.20
CA LYS A 121 16.78 -0.08 4.93
C LYS A 121 15.52 -0.82 4.50
N ILE A 122 14.55 -0.05 4.04
CA ILE A 122 13.35 -0.52 3.39
C ILE A 122 13.31 0.08 1.99
N VAL A 123 12.99 -0.73 0.99
CA VAL A 123 12.77 -0.29 -0.38
C VAL A 123 11.33 -0.62 -0.74
N SER A 124 10.53 0.42 -0.96
CA SER A 124 9.11 0.26 -1.31
C SER A 124 8.87 0.57 -2.78
N PHE A 125 8.07 -0.26 -3.43
CA PHE A 125 7.69 -0.12 -4.83
C PHE A 125 6.18 -0.03 -4.93
N ASP A 126 5.70 0.97 -5.65
CA ASP A 126 4.31 1.06 -6.05
C ASP A 126 4.18 1.86 -7.34
N LEU A 127 3.28 1.44 -8.22
CA LEU A 127 3.03 2.12 -9.48
C LEU A 127 1.78 3.00 -9.41
N ASP A 128 0.94 2.87 -8.39
CA ASP A 128 -0.24 3.71 -8.22
C ASP A 128 0.15 5.09 -7.70
N LEU A 129 -0.27 6.11 -8.44
CA LEU A 129 0.13 7.48 -8.18
C LEU A 129 -0.39 8.00 -6.84
N GLU A 130 -1.64 7.68 -6.51
CA GLU A 130 -2.28 8.16 -5.27
C GLU A 130 -1.67 7.45 -4.06
N SER A 131 -1.49 6.15 -4.14
CA SER A 131 -0.87 5.33 -3.11
C SER A 131 0.57 5.79 -2.84
N SER A 132 1.37 5.93 -3.88
CA SER A 132 2.77 6.40 -3.78
C SER A 132 2.88 7.80 -3.18
N PHE A 133 1.98 8.71 -3.54
CA PHE A 133 1.95 10.06 -2.97
C PHE A 133 1.63 10.03 -1.47
N ASN A 134 0.62 9.25 -1.08
CA ASN A 134 0.23 9.11 0.32
C ASN A 134 1.33 8.44 1.16
N LEU A 135 2.00 7.41 0.61
CA LEU A 135 3.14 6.77 1.28
C LEU A 135 4.27 7.78 1.54
N ALA A 136 4.64 8.60 0.54
CA ALA A 136 5.66 9.64 0.71
C ALA A 136 5.32 10.62 1.84
N TYR A 137 4.06 11.05 1.92
CA TYR A 137 3.59 11.89 3.03
C TYR A 137 3.64 11.16 4.38
N ASN A 138 3.21 9.91 4.44
CA ASN A 138 3.23 9.11 5.65
C ASN A 138 4.67 8.88 6.16
N ILE A 139 5.63 8.63 5.27
CA ILE A 139 7.06 8.57 5.60
C ILE A 139 7.51 9.86 6.26
N SER A 140 7.20 11.01 5.63
CA SER A 140 7.56 12.34 6.14
C SER A 140 6.90 12.65 7.50
N LEU A 141 5.61 12.37 7.67
CA LEU A 141 4.86 12.59 8.90
C LEU A 141 5.43 11.85 10.12
N ASN A 142 6.01 10.69 9.87
CA ASN A 142 6.58 9.83 10.90
C ASN A 142 8.10 10.05 11.07
N ASN A 143 8.71 11.00 10.35
CA ASN A 143 10.14 11.28 10.36
C ASN A 143 10.99 10.05 10.04
N ILE A 144 10.52 9.18 9.15
CA ILE A 144 11.22 7.96 8.75
C ILE A 144 12.34 8.32 7.77
N THR A 145 13.54 7.80 7.98
CA THR A 145 14.74 8.10 7.19
C THR A 145 15.38 6.89 6.51
N ASN A 146 14.90 5.69 6.81
CA ASN A 146 15.44 4.43 6.30
C ASN A 146 14.60 3.80 5.18
N VAL A 147 13.66 4.54 4.60
CA VAL A 147 12.83 4.11 3.47
C VAL A 147 13.26 4.82 2.19
N GLU A 148 13.52 4.03 1.15
CA GLU A 148 13.65 4.51 -0.23
C GLU A 148 12.42 4.06 -1.02
N GLN A 149 11.63 5.01 -1.52
CA GLN A 149 10.42 4.75 -2.29
C GLN A 149 10.67 4.90 -3.78
N TYR A 150 10.23 3.92 -4.56
CA TYR A 150 10.32 3.92 -6.02
C TYR A 150 8.94 3.89 -6.65
N PHE A 151 8.64 4.90 -7.48
CA PHE A 151 7.43 4.97 -8.29
C PHE A 151 7.65 4.23 -9.61
N LEU A 152 7.56 2.92 -9.56
CA LEU A 152 7.72 2.04 -10.72
C LEU A 152 7.09 0.66 -10.46
N ALA A 153 6.85 -0.09 -11.51
CA ALA A 153 6.40 -1.48 -11.42
C ALA A 153 7.58 -2.46 -11.43
N LEU A 154 7.52 -3.48 -10.59
CA LEU A 154 8.33 -4.68 -10.80
C LEU A 154 7.61 -5.66 -11.72
N SER A 155 8.35 -6.30 -12.62
CA SER A 155 7.83 -7.24 -13.63
C SER A 155 8.92 -8.21 -14.09
N ASP A 156 8.75 -8.86 -15.24
CA ASP A 156 9.73 -9.77 -15.84
C ASP A 156 10.92 -9.04 -16.47
N LYS A 157 10.74 -7.78 -16.91
CA LYS A 157 11.77 -7.02 -17.66
C LYS A 157 11.51 -5.53 -17.68
N LEU A 158 12.51 -4.78 -18.16
CA LEU A 158 12.36 -3.36 -18.49
C LEU A 158 11.40 -3.20 -19.66
N SER A 159 10.28 -2.53 -19.41
CA SER A 159 9.31 -2.18 -20.45
C SER A 159 8.50 -0.94 -20.09
N LEU A 160 7.82 -0.37 -21.09
CA LEU A 160 6.83 0.68 -20.87
C LEU A 160 5.46 0.02 -20.72
N ILE A 161 4.87 0.14 -19.54
CA ILE A 161 3.56 -0.41 -19.24
C ILE A 161 2.50 0.67 -19.14
N SER A 162 1.24 0.30 -19.36
CA SER A 162 0.09 1.18 -19.15
C SER A 162 -0.65 0.73 -17.91
N TYR A 163 -0.85 1.65 -16.99
CA TYR A 163 -1.63 1.43 -15.77
C TYR A 163 -2.91 2.25 -15.80
N LYS A 164 -4.02 1.63 -15.48
CA LYS A 164 -5.31 2.28 -15.36
C LYS A 164 -5.56 2.62 -13.90
N CYS A 165 -5.41 3.90 -13.56
CA CYS A 165 -5.69 4.36 -12.21
C CYS A 165 -7.18 4.32 -11.93
N VAL A 166 -7.57 3.66 -10.84
CA VAL A 166 -8.95 3.63 -10.34
C VAL A 166 -9.08 4.63 -9.19
N THR A 167 -8.85 5.90 -9.48
CA THR A 167 -8.99 6.96 -8.47
C THR A 167 -10.46 7.20 -8.18
N GLN A 168 -10.90 6.91 -6.97
CA GLN A 168 -12.25 7.22 -6.50
C GLN A 168 -12.27 8.62 -5.87
N TYR A 169 -12.42 9.66 -6.66
CA TYR A 169 -12.69 11.00 -6.12
C TYR A 169 -14.13 11.11 -5.63
N TYR A 170 -14.32 11.12 -4.33
CA TYR A 170 -15.64 11.28 -3.70
C TYR A 170 -16.15 12.74 -3.67
N TYR A 171 -15.40 13.71 -4.21
CA TYR A 171 -15.54 15.11 -3.84
C TYR A 171 -16.56 15.94 -4.55
N ILE A 172 -16.97 15.70 -5.76
CA ILE A 172 -17.85 16.65 -6.46
C ILE A 172 -19.02 15.94 -7.12
N LYS A 173 -20.20 16.16 -6.53
CA LYS A 173 -21.52 15.83 -7.13
C LYS A 173 -21.66 14.40 -7.69
N GLY A 174 -21.74 13.44 -6.78
CA GLY A 174 -22.07 12.07 -7.12
C GLY A 174 -20.86 11.33 -7.67
N ARG A 175 -20.64 10.16 -7.10
CA ARG A 175 -19.60 9.20 -7.44
C ARG A 175 -19.38 9.14 -8.94
N LYS A 176 -18.42 9.85 -9.46
CA LYS A 176 -17.82 9.56 -10.75
C LYS A 176 -16.55 8.82 -10.45
N GLN A 177 -16.55 7.55 -10.71
CA GLN A 177 -15.37 6.75 -10.84
C GLN A 177 -14.63 7.35 -12.05
N TYR A 178 -13.46 7.92 -11.86
CA TYR A 178 -12.59 8.35 -12.94
C TYR A 178 -11.85 7.14 -13.48
N ASP A 179 -12.62 6.18 -14.08
CA ASP A 179 -12.11 4.92 -14.62
C ASP A 179 -11.21 5.09 -15.84
N ASN A 180 -10.91 6.33 -16.24
CA ASN A 180 -10.34 6.62 -17.55
C ASN A 180 -8.96 7.29 -17.50
N VAL A 181 -8.35 7.45 -16.34
CA VAL A 181 -6.98 7.98 -16.30
C VAL A 181 -6.02 6.80 -16.50
N THR A 182 -5.49 6.70 -17.70
CA THR A 182 -4.41 5.76 -18.00
C THR A 182 -3.12 6.54 -18.09
N TYR A 183 -2.12 6.15 -17.32
CA TYR A 183 -0.78 6.68 -17.45
C TYR A 183 0.21 5.56 -17.78
N LYS A 184 1.36 5.96 -18.28
CA LYS A 184 2.43 5.04 -18.63
C LYS A 184 3.56 5.20 -17.62
N THR A 185 4.08 4.07 -17.19
CA THR A 185 5.25 4.02 -16.31
C THR A 185 6.21 2.94 -16.81
N LEU A 186 7.41 2.93 -16.26
CA LEU A 186 8.38 1.88 -16.53
C LEU A 186 8.14 0.71 -15.61
N SER A 187 8.33 -0.50 -16.14
CA SER A 187 8.58 -1.69 -15.34
C SER A 187 10.05 -2.07 -15.44
N ILE A 188 10.55 -2.77 -14.43
CA ILE A 188 11.90 -3.31 -14.37
C ILE A 188 11.85 -4.66 -13.66
N SER A 189 12.76 -5.58 -13.98
CA SER A 189 12.84 -6.80 -13.17
C SER A 189 13.56 -6.54 -11.84
N MET A 190 13.25 -7.35 -10.84
CA MET A 190 13.93 -7.27 -9.55
C MET A 190 15.44 -7.50 -9.69
N ASP A 191 15.84 -8.47 -10.54
CA ASP A 191 17.24 -8.74 -10.85
C ASP A 191 17.94 -7.50 -11.44
N GLN A 192 17.29 -6.83 -12.41
CA GLN A 192 17.81 -5.58 -12.98
C GLN A 192 17.91 -4.46 -11.94
N PHE A 193 16.89 -4.31 -11.09
CA PHE A 193 16.90 -3.30 -10.02
C PHE A 193 18.07 -3.52 -9.05
N ILE A 194 18.29 -4.77 -8.63
CA ILE A 194 19.40 -5.12 -7.74
C ILE A 194 20.75 -4.89 -8.42
N ASN A 195 20.87 -5.24 -9.69
CA ASN A 195 22.09 -5.01 -10.46
C ASN A 195 22.43 -3.51 -10.60
N MET A 196 21.41 -2.64 -10.70
CA MET A 196 21.59 -1.19 -10.80
C MET A 196 21.92 -0.53 -9.46
N THR A 197 21.30 -1.00 -8.37
CA THR A 197 21.38 -0.34 -7.06
C THR A 197 22.35 -1.01 -6.10
N HIS A 198 22.71 -2.26 -6.34
CA HIS A 198 23.47 -3.13 -5.45
C HIS A 198 22.80 -3.35 -4.07
N ILE A 199 21.47 -3.10 -3.99
CA ILE A 199 20.70 -3.32 -2.78
C ILE A 199 20.06 -4.71 -2.86
N VAL A 200 20.57 -5.66 -2.08
CA VAL A 200 20.06 -7.04 -2.02
C VAL A 200 19.18 -7.20 -0.80
N PRO A 201 17.90 -7.64 -0.94
CA PRO A 201 16.99 -7.82 0.17
C PRO A 201 17.30 -9.08 0.99
N ASP A 202 16.96 -9.02 2.27
CA ASP A 202 16.85 -10.17 3.18
C ASP A 202 15.42 -10.71 3.21
N TYR A 203 14.43 -9.82 3.07
CA TYR A 203 12.99 -10.11 3.09
C TYR A 203 12.28 -9.38 1.98
N ILE A 204 11.29 -10.03 1.36
CA ILE A 204 10.47 -9.44 0.28
C ILE A 204 9.00 -9.70 0.57
N LYS A 205 8.14 -8.66 0.53
CA LYS A 205 6.69 -8.79 0.38
C LYS A 205 6.32 -8.53 -1.08
N ILE A 206 5.41 -9.32 -1.63
CA ILE A 206 4.84 -9.12 -2.98
C ILE A 206 3.32 -9.19 -2.87
N ASP A 207 2.65 -8.08 -3.18
CA ASP A 207 1.20 -7.95 -3.13
C ASP A 207 0.79 -6.85 -4.13
N VAL A 208 0.46 -7.25 -5.36
CA VAL A 208 0.33 -6.35 -6.53
C VAL A 208 -0.92 -6.59 -7.38
N ASP A 209 -1.91 -7.29 -6.83
CA ASP A 209 -3.22 -7.50 -7.47
C ASP A 209 -3.15 -8.14 -8.88
N GLY A 210 -2.31 -9.20 -9.04
CA GLY A 210 -2.34 -10.08 -10.23
C GLY A 210 -1.11 -10.01 -11.15
N ALA A 211 -0.04 -9.32 -10.75
CA ALA A 211 1.24 -9.31 -11.48
C ALA A 211 2.33 -10.19 -10.84
N GLU A 212 2.01 -10.99 -9.84
CA GLU A 212 2.95 -11.79 -9.03
C GLU A 212 3.77 -12.75 -9.88
N GLU A 213 3.14 -13.47 -10.83
CA GLU A 213 3.85 -14.38 -11.75
C GLU A 213 4.88 -13.64 -12.62
N SER A 214 4.57 -12.42 -13.05
CA SER A 214 5.48 -11.61 -13.82
C SER A 214 6.68 -11.15 -12.97
N ILE A 215 6.43 -10.79 -11.71
CA ILE A 215 7.48 -10.38 -10.78
C ILE A 215 8.42 -11.54 -10.48
N ILE A 216 7.91 -12.75 -10.17
CA ILE A 216 8.77 -13.89 -9.89
C ILE A 216 9.60 -14.30 -11.12
N SER A 217 9.07 -14.11 -12.32
CA SER A 217 9.83 -14.34 -13.56
C SER A 217 11.01 -13.38 -13.71
N GLY A 218 10.95 -12.20 -13.10
CA GLY A 218 11.99 -11.17 -13.09
C GLY A 218 12.93 -11.23 -11.87
N MET A 219 12.86 -12.26 -11.01
CA MET A 219 13.71 -12.40 -9.81
C MET A 219 14.45 -13.75 -9.75
N THR A 220 14.81 -14.28 -10.92
CA THR A 220 15.44 -15.61 -11.04
C THR A 220 16.84 -15.68 -10.41
N GLU A 221 17.61 -14.59 -10.45
CA GLU A 221 18.89 -14.47 -9.77
C GLU A 221 18.68 -14.12 -8.28
N THR A 222 17.74 -13.20 -8.00
CA THR A 222 17.41 -12.78 -6.64
C THR A 222 16.99 -13.97 -5.78
N VAL A 223 16.13 -14.85 -6.31
CA VAL A 223 15.66 -16.02 -5.57
C VAL A 223 16.77 -17.03 -5.27
N GLN A 224 17.86 -17.04 -5.99
CA GLN A 224 19.04 -17.89 -5.75
C GLN A 224 20.02 -17.26 -4.74
N ASN A 225 19.90 -15.96 -4.49
CA ASN A 225 20.80 -15.27 -3.57
C ASN A 225 20.58 -15.76 -2.13
N LYS A 226 21.62 -16.28 -1.51
CA LYS A 226 21.54 -16.82 -0.15
C LYS A 226 21.25 -15.79 0.95
N LYS A 227 21.37 -14.50 0.62
CA LYS A 227 20.98 -13.42 1.52
C LYS A 227 19.45 -13.33 1.66
N LEU A 228 18.69 -13.66 0.60
CA LEU A 228 17.23 -13.69 0.66
C LEU A 228 16.78 -14.84 1.56
N ARG A 229 16.16 -14.52 2.69
CA ARG A 229 15.77 -15.45 3.75
C ARG A 229 14.32 -15.88 3.64
N SER A 230 13.43 -14.90 3.42
CA SER A 230 12.00 -15.18 3.39
C SER A 230 11.26 -14.22 2.47
N VAL A 231 10.16 -14.71 1.89
CA VAL A 231 9.26 -13.97 1.01
C VAL A 231 7.83 -14.23 1.46
N VAL A 232 7.05 -13.18 1.66
CA VAL A 232 5.59 -13.27 1.75
C VAL A 232 5.00 -12.80 0.43
N ILE A 233 4.05 -13.55 -0.09
CA ILE A 233 3.40 -13.23 -1.36
C ILE A 233 1.91 -13.53 -1.30
N GLU A 234 1.10 -12.57 -1.77
CA GLU A 234 -0.31 -12.80 -2.01
C GLU A 234 -0.49 -13.55 -3.34
N VAL A 235 -1.28 -14.63 -3.34
CA VAL A 235 -1.51 -15.46 -4.51
C VAL A 235 -2.99 -15.76 -4.70
N SER A 236 -3.42 -15.86 -5.96
CA SER A 236 -4.71 -16.42 -6.32
C SER A 236 -4.63 -17.95 -6.45
N ASP A 237 -5.77 -18.64 -6.41
CA ASP A 237 -5.83 -20.08 -6.64
C ASP A 237 -5.19 -20.50 -7.98
N LYS A 238 -5.16 -19.60 -8.97
CA LYS A 238 -4.57 -19.86 -10.29
C LYS A 238 -3.06 -19.73 -10.30
N SER A 239 -2.53 -18.69 -9.63
CA SER A 239 -1.09 -18.40 -9.61
C SER A 239 -0.32 -19.21 -8.58
N GLU A 240 -1.00 -19.71 -7.54
CA GLU A 240 -0.38 -20.45 -6.43
C GLU A 240 0.52 -21.62 -6.88
N PRO A 241 0.09 -22.55 -7.79
CA PRO A 241 0.93 -23.68 -8.16
C PRO A 241 2.23 -23.27 -8.84
N VAL A 242 2.18 -22.23 -9.69
CA VAL A 242 3.36 -21.71 -10.41
C VAL A 242 4.32 -21.07 -9.43
N ILE A 243 3.80 -20.21 -8.55
CA ILE A 243 4.58 -19.48 -7.56
C ILE A 243 5.21 -20.41 -6.54
N SER A 244 4.44 -21.37 -6.01
CA SER A 244 4.94 -22.35 -5.04
C SER A 244 6.05 -23.21 -5.62
N ASN A 245 5.88 -23.69 -6.86
CA ASN A 245 6.93 -24.46 -7.55
C ASN A 245 8.21 -23.64 -7.80
N PHE A 246 8.07 -22.35 -8.12
CA PHE A 246 9.20 -21.44 -8.31
C PHE A 246 10.07 -21.34 -7.05
N PHE A 247 9.45 -21.02 -5.89
CA PHE A 247 10.18 -20.89 -4.63
C PHE A 247 10.73 -22.23 -4.13
N GLN A 248 9.97 -23.32 -4.25
CA GLN A 248 10.43 -24.66 -3.84
C GLN A 248 11.66 -25.12 -4.63
N LYS A 249 11.69 -24.89 -5.95
CA LYS A 249 12.87 -25.18 -6.79
C LYS A 249 14.11 -24.37 -6.39
N ALA A 250 13.91 -23.18 -5.85
CA ALA A 250 14.98 -22.31 -5.35
C ALA A 250 15.42 -22.66 -3.90
N GLY A 251 14.87 -23.72 -3.30
CA GLY A 251 15.23 -24.20 -1.96
C GLY A 251 14.48 -23.54 -0.82
N PHE A 252 13.34 -22.91 -1.10
CA PHE A 252 12.42 -22.43 -0.07
C PHE A 252 11.41 -23.51 0.30
N ARG A 253 10.88 -23.43 1.53
CA ARG A 253 9.72 -24.18 1.99
C ARG A 253 8.59 -23.22 2.30
N ILE A 254 7.36 -23.71 2.25
CA ILE A 254 6.22 -23.00 2.81
C ILE A 254 6.34 -23.12 4.34
N ASP A 255 6.40 -21.97 5.01
CA ASP A 255 6.46 -21.88 6.46
C ASP A 255 5.10 -21.58 7.04
N PHE A 256 4.30 -20.80 6.34
CA PHE A 256 2.94 -20.44 6.71
C PHE A 256 2.09 -20.15 5.48
N GLU A 257 0.79 -20.45 5.54
CA GLU A 257 -0.21 -20.01 4.56
C GLU A 257 -1.53 -19.65 5.23
N ARG A 258 -2.20 -18.63 4.70
CA ARG A 258 -3.52 -18.24 5.17
C ARG A 258 -4.41 -17.87 4.00
N ALA A 259 -5.54 -18.57 3.88
CA ALA A 259 -6.58 -18.21 2.91
C ALA A 259 -7.38 -17.01 3.42
N LEU A 260 -7.65 -16.08 2.54
CA LEU A 260 -8.41 -14.87 2.76
C LEU A 260 -9.53 -14.78 1.71
N THR A 261 -10.62 -14.14 2.05
CA THR A 261 -11.71 -13.90 1.10
C THR A 261 -12.20 -12.46 1.26
N THR A 262 -12.12 -11.69 0.20
CA THR A 262 -12.63 -10.31 0.17
C THR A 262 -13.54 -10.15 -1.05
N ASP A 263 -14.76 -9.67 -0.83
CA ASP A 263 -15.77 -9.44 -1.86
C ASP A 263 -16.05 -10.66 -2.79
N GLY A 264 -15.91 -11.90 -2.22
CA GLY A 264 -16.13 -13.15 -2.95
C GLY A 264 -14.93 -13.62 -3.79
N ILE A 265 -13.79 -12.94 -3.71
CA ILE A 265 -12.53 -13.35 -4.31
C ILE A 265 -11.68 -14.02 -3.24
N SER A 266 -11.20 -15.24 -3.54
CA SER A 266 -10.27 -15.97 -2.67
C SER A 266 -8.85 -15.71 -3.08
N TYR A 267 -8.01 -15.45 -2.11
CA TYR A 267 -6.57 -15.30 -2.26
C TYR A 267 -5.87 -15.87 -1.01
N LYS A 268 -4.57 -16.04 -1.07
CA LYS A 268 -3.77 -16.55 0.05
C LYS A 268 -2.52 -15.70 0.25
N ASN A 269 -2.19 -15.43 1.50
CA ASN A 269 -0.84 -15.05 1.88
C ASN A 269 -0.02 -16.31 2.14
N ILE A 270 1.09 -16.47 1.43
CA ILE A 270 2.03 -17.60 1.61
C ILE A 270 3.38 -17.02 2.02
N ILE A 271 3.93 -17.55 3.11
CA ILE A 271 5.27 -17.23 3.60
C ILE A 271 6.21 -18.36 3.20
N PHE A 272 7.16 -18.03 2.34
CA PHE A 272 8.25 -18.90 1.95
C PHE A 272 9.51 -18.55 2.74
N THR A 273 10.16 -19.55 3.32
CA THR A 273 11.41 -19.37 4.08
C THR A 273 12.47 -20.30 3.53
N ARG A 274 13.70 -19.80 3.38
CA ARG A 274 14.83 -20.60 2.92
C ARG A 274 15.18 -21.67 3.95
N LYS A 275 15.49 -22.88 3.47
CA LYS A 275 15.94 -24.00 4.31
C LYS A 275 17.35 -23.78 4.86
#